data_269851b576c4ebe710d9ae903e6143d4
#
_entry.id   269851b576c4ebe710d9ae903e6143d4
#
_cell.length_a   1.000
_cell.length_b   1.000
_cell.length_c   1.000
_cell.angle_alpha   90.00
_cell.angle_beta   90.00
_cell.angle_gamma   90.00
#
_symmetry.space_group_name_H-M   'P 1'
#
loop_
_entity.id
_entity.type
_entity.pdbx_description
1 polymer ?
#
loop_
_entity_poly.entity_id
_entity_poly.type
_entity_poly.pdbx_seq_one_letter_code
_entity_poly.pdbx_strand_id
1 'polypeptide(L)'
;SEHSSKYTKQTFIDSEGIININAKGNLHLKGAAITNNDEDKLNINVNSITHEDMENEEHNLDTGINFDTGFGERVFQGTTTIGLTDKENIKESVTRSTISKGNNINIKEGNIDKLNRDKERIEEVTRDEILSANDFDITLDNRLLTKEGREQIKNDIVNLPKNTRKIINDISITADMVTSYIKTLN
;
A
#
# COMPACT_ATOMS: atom_id res chain seq x y z
N SER A 1 2.35 -6.22 8.17
CA SER A 1 2.17 -5.25 7.08
C SER A 1 2.73 -3.90 7.48
N GLU A 2 3.61 -3.34 6.68
CA GLU A 2 4.06 -1.97 6.83
C GLU A 2 3.31 -1.11 5.81
N HIS A 3 2.72 -0.03 6.30
CA HIS A 3 2.04 0.94 5.48
C HIS A 3 2.68 2.29 5.75
N SER A 4 3.30 2.88 4.73
CA SER A 4 3.78 4.25 4.79
C SER A 4 3.01 5.10 3.79
N SER A 5 2.39 6.17 4.26
CA SER A 5 1.73 7.13 3.40
C SER A 5 2.22 8.53 3.71
N LYS A 6 2.56 9.29 2.69
CA LYS A 6 2.85 10.70 2.77
C LYS A 6 1.64 11.48 2.23
N TYR A 7 0.58 11.53 3.04
CA TYR A 7 -0.55 12.41 2.79
C TYR A 7 -0.43 13.67 3.64
N THR A 8 -0.35 14.81 2.99
CA THR A 8 -0.53 16.08 3.67
C THR A 8 -2.02 16.43 3.62
N LYS A 9 -2.59 16.81 4.76
CA LYS A 9 -4.00 17.17 4.85
C LYS A 9 -4.29 18.33 3.90
N GLN A 10 -5.16 18.09 2.92
CA GLN A 10 -5.56 19.05 1.91
C GLN A 10 -6.59 20.02 2.49
N THR A 11 -6.52 21.28 2.08
CA THR A 11 -7.57 22.25 2.35
C THR A 11 -8.54 22.26 1.18
N PHE A 12 -9.81 21.98 1.47
CA PHE A 12 -10.85 21.92 0.46
C PHE A 12 -11.98 22.86 0.86
N ILE A 13 -12.33 23.79 -0.01
CA ILE A 13 -13.50 24.64 0.10
C ILE A 13 -14.39 24.31 -1.07
N ASP A 14 -15.48 23.62 -0.81
CA ASP A 14 -16.52 23.29 -1.79
C ASP A 14 -17.86 23.71 -1.24
N SER A 15 -18.65 24.45 -1.99
CA SER A 15 -19.93 24.97 -1.55
C SER A 15 -20.88 25.14 -2.72
N GLU A 16 -22.14 24.82 -2.48
CA GLU A 16 -23.24 25.20 -3.36
C GLU A 16 -23.74 26.63 -3.12
N GLY A 17 -23.37 27.22 -1.97
CA GLY A 17 -23.62 28.60 -1.62
C GLY A 17 -22.60 29.57 -2.19
N ILE A 18 -22.75 30.85 -1.85
CA ILE A 18 -21.82 31.89 -2.30
C ILE A 18 -20.50 31.75 -1.56
N ILE A 19 -19.40 31.67 -2.30
CA ILE A 19 -18.02 31.76 -1.80
C ILE A 19 -17.51 33.17 -2.08
N ASN A 20 -17.12 33.90 -1.02
CA ASN A 20 -16.50 35.22 -1.11
C ASN A 20 -15.13 35.17 -0.46
N ILE A 21 -14.09 35.38 -1.26
CA ILE A 21 -12.71 35.51 -0.79
C ILE A 21 -12.19 36.90 -1.14
N ASN A 22 -11.92 37.70 -0.10
CA ASN A 22 -11.38 39.03 -0.25
C ASN A 22 -10.08 39.13 0.56
N ALA A 23 -8.97 39.35 -0.12
CA ALA A 23 -7.68 39.56 0.51
C ALA A 23 -6.93 40.74 -0.15
N LYS A 24 -6.28 41.56 0.66
CA LYS A 24 -5.45 42.65 0.15
C LYS A 24 -4.07 42.18 -0.35
N GLY A 25 -3.72 40.92 -0.02
CA GLY A 25 -2.44 40.32 -0.33
C GLY A 25 -2.56 39.15 -1.31
N ASN A 26 -1.61 38.24 -1.21
CA ASN A 26 -1.55 37.03 -2.01
C ASN A 26 -2.42 35.90 -1.43
N LEU A 27 -3.16 35.25 -2.29
CA LEU A 27 -3.78 33.95 -2.00
C LEU A 27 -2.84 32.85 -2.47
N HIS A 28 -2.34 32.04 -1.54
CA HIS A 28 -1.46 30.92 -1.85
C HIS A 28 -2.20 29.59 -1.70
N LEU A 29 -2.12 28.74 -2.73
CA LEU A 29 -2.69 27.41 -2.75
C LEU A 29 -1.55 26.38 -2.83
N LYS A 30 -1.60 25.37 -1.95
CA LYS A 30 -0.69 24.22 -1.99
C LYS A 30 -1.51 22.94 -1.94
N GLY A 31 -1.67 22.28 -3.09
CA GLY A 31 -2.54 21.11 -3.20
C GLY A 31 -3.94 21.38 -2.65
N ALA A 32 -4.43 22.59 -2.78
CA ALA A 32 -5.70 23.04 -2.20
C ALA A 32 -6.71 23.37 -3.29
N ALA A 33 -7.99 23.15 -3.01
CA ALA A 33 -9.04 23.43 -3.97
C ALA A 33 -10.12 24.36 -3.42
N ILE A 34 -10.56 25.31 -4.25
CA ILE A 34 -11.69 26.18 -4.03
C ILE A 34 -12.65 25.97 -5.19
N THR A 35 -13.80 25.36 -4.91
CA THR A 35 -14.72 24.94 -5.97
C THR A 35 -16.15 25.37 -5.69
N ASN A 36 -16.84 25.74 -6.75
CA ASN A 36 -18.28 25.97 -6.77
C ASN A 36 -18.83 25.47 -8.11
N ASN A 37 -20.01 24.89 -8.10
CA ASN A 37 -20.68 24.43 -9.31
C ASN A 37 -21.32 25.58 -10.10
N ASP A 38 -21.54 26.71 -9.46
CA ASP A 38 -22.16 27.90 -10.02
C ASP A 38 -21.10 29.00 -10.14
N GLU A 39 -20.72 29.34 -11.38
CA GLU A 39 -19.68 30.30 -11.69
C GLU A 39 -19.98 31.71 -11.15
N ASP A 40 -21.28 32.05 -10.95
CA ASP A 40 -21.69 33.33 -10.42
C ASP A 40 -21.58 33.44 -8.89
N LYS A 41 -21.45 32.28 -8.23
CA LYS A 41 -21.33 32.21 -6.75
C LYS A 41 -19.89 32.16 -6.25
N LEU A 42 -18.89 32.11 -7.14
CA LEU A 42 -17.49 32.13 -6.75
C LEU A 42 -16.91 33.54 -6.99
N ASN A 43 -16.70 34.27 -5.89
CA ASN A 43 -16.18 35.63 -5.91
C ASN A 43 -14.81 35.67 -5.22
N ILE A 44 -13.77 35.99 -5.98
CA ILE A 44 -12.40 36.09 -5.47
C ILE A 44 -11.85 37.46 -5.85
N ASN A 45 -11.47 38.26 -4.85
CA ASN A 45 -10.82 39.57 -5.03
C ASN A 45 -9.53 39.56 -4.22
N VAL A 46 -8.40 39.47 -4.90
CA VAL A 46 -7.08 39.37 -4.28
C VAL A 46 -6.03 40.19 -5.04
N ASN A 47 -4.92 40.50 -4.40
CA ASN A 47 -3.82 41.15 -5.11
C ASN A 47 -3.18 40.17 -6.09
N SER A 48 -2.84 38.98 -5.65
CA SER A 48 -2.22 37.95 -6.49
C SER A 48 -2.65 36.54 -6.03
N ILE A 49 -2.45 35.56 -6.92
CA ILE A 49 -2.61 34.14 -6.60
C ILE A 49 -1.32 33.42 -6.96
N THR A 50 -0.79 32.66 -6.01
CA THR A 50 0.32 31.74 -6.23
C THR A 50 -0.14 30.33 -5.89
N HIS A 51 0.38 29.35 -6.59
CA HIS A 51 -0.02 27.97 -6.36
C HIS A 51 1.13 27.00 -6.59
N GLU A 52 1.08 25.89 -5.92
CA GLU A 52 1.90 24.71 -6.14
C GLU A 52 1.03 23.45 -5.99
N ASP A 53 1.29 22.47 -6.82
CA ASP A 53 0.67 21.16 -6.71
C ASP A 53 1.37 20.34 -5.62
N MET A 54 0.73 19.29 -5.13
CA MET A 54 1.27 18.44 -4.10
C MET A 54 1.40 17.01 -4.62
N GLU A 55 2.59 16.46 -4.48
CA GLU A 55 2.86 15.06 -4.77
C GLU A 55 2.57 14.21 -3.55
N ASN A 56 1.82 13.13 -3.75
CA ASN A 56 1.49 12.15 -2.75
C ASN A 56 2.09 10.79 -3.15
N GLU A 57 2.58 10.07 -2.17
CA GLU A 57 3.13 8.74 -2.32
C GLU A 57 2.54 7.83 -1.25
N GLU A 58 2.08 6.67 -1.68
CA GLU A 58 1.61 5.61 -0.81
C GLU A 58 2.40 4.35 -1.15
N HIS A 59 3.09 3.82 -0.17
CA HIS A 59 3.87 2.61 -0.28
C HIS A 59 3.33 1.58 0.71
N ASN A 60 2.81 0.49 0.19
CA ASN A 60 2.23 -0.59 0.96
C ASN A 60 3.11 -1.82 0.83
N LEU A 61 3.60 -2.29 1.96
CA LEU A 61 4.28 -3.57 2.11
C LEU A 61 3.39 -4.49 2.93
N ASP A 62 2.88 -5.54 2.31
CA ASP A 62 2.11 -6.58 2.98
C ASP A 62 2.91 -7.87 3.02
N THR A 63 3.43 -8.18 4.20
CA THR A 63 4.11 -9.42 4.50
C THR A 63 3.27 -10.23 5.47
N GLY A 64 2.92 -11.44 5.10
CA GLY A 64 2.07 -12.31 5.90
C GLY A 64 2.65 -13.71 6.04
N ILE A 65 2.45 -14.30 7.21
CA ILE A 65 2.70 -15.73 7.45
C ILE A 65 1.39 -16.32 7.92
N ASN A 66 0.86 -17.25 7.16
CA ASN A 66 -0.34 -18.00 7.51
C ASN A 66 0.05 -19.44 7.89
N PHE A 67 -0.54 -19.93 8.96
CA PHE A 67 -0.38 -21.33 9.38
C PHE A 67 -1.74 -22.04 9.26
N ASP A 68 -1.77 -23.11 8.50
CA ASP A 68 -2.89 -24.05 8.51
C ASP A 68 -2.37 -25.39 9.00
N THR A 69 -2.82 -25.79 10.17
CA THR A 69 -2.39 -27.02 10.82
C THR A 69 -3.53 -28.03 10.84
N GLY A 70 -3.42 -29.04 9.98
CA GLY A 70 -4.31 -30.23 10.02
C GLY A 70 -3.87 -31.18 11.14
N PHE A 71 -4.63 -31.21 12.24
CA PHE A 71 -4.43 -32.21 13.28
C PHE A 71 -5.28 -33.48 12.96
N GLY A 72 -4.60 -34.61 12.76
CA GLY A 72 -5.26 -35.90 12.77
C GLY A 72 -5.56 -36.38 14.21
N GLU A 73 -6.15 -37.58 14.37
CA GLU A 73 -6.47 -38.18 15.69
C GLU A 73 -5.27 -38.29 16.65
N ARG A 74 -4.05 -38.15 16.14
CA ARG A 74 -2.82 -38.04 16.92
C ARG A 74 -2.09 -36.77 16.54
N VAL A 75 -1.65 -36.01 17.52
CA VAL A 75 -1.01 -34.67 17.41
C VAL A 75 0.17 -34.63 16.42
N PHE A 76 0.73 -35.78 16.05
CA PHE A 76 1.89 -35.87 15.16
C PHE A 76 1.57 -36.48 13.79
N GLN A 77 0.29 -36.68 13.46
CA GLN A 77 -0.16 -37.14 12.15
C GLN A 77 -0.81 -35.97 11.43
N GLY A 78 -0.40 -35.74 10.20
CA GLY A 78 -0.93 -34.68 9.38
C GLY A 78 0.17 -33.77 8.84
N THR A 79 -0.25 -32.71 8.21
CA THR A 79 0.62 -31.73 7.57
C THR A 79 0.32 -30.33 8.10
N THR A 80 1.35 -29.51 8.19
CA THR A 80 1.21 -28.07 8.45
C THR A 80 1.59 -27.33 7.18
N THR A 81 0.69 -26.51 6.67
CA THR A 81 0.96 -25.61 5.55
C THR A 81 1.31 -24.24 6.10
N ILE A 82 2.46 -23.74 5.68
CA ILE A 82 2.94 -22.39 5.99
C ILE A 82 2.83 -21.59 4.71
N GLY A 83 1.92 -20.63 4.68
CA GLY A 83 1.80 -19.66 3.61
C GLY A 83 2.64 -18.42 3.91
N LEU A 84 3.49 -18.02 2.98
CA LEU A 84 4.28 -16.80 3.02
C LEU A 84 3.77 -15.87 1.94
N THR A 85 3.35 -14.68 2.34
CA THR A 85 2.92 -13.62 1.40
C THR A 85 3.89 -12.47 1.48
N ASP A 86 4.34 -12.01 0.31
CA ASP A 86 5.16 -10.81 0.16
C ASP A 86 4.61 -10.00 -1.02
N LYS A 87 3.91 -8.92 -0.70
CA LYS A 87 3.32 -8.01 -1.68
C LYS A 87 3.77 -6.59 -1.40
N GLU A 88 4.27 -5.97 -2.41
CA GLU A 88 4.69 -4.58 -2.38
C GLU A 88 4.00 -3.82 -3.53
N ASN A 89 3.34 -2.72 -3.20
CA ASN A 89 2.78 -1.82 -4.19
C ASN A 89 3.11 -0.37 -3.87
N ILE A 90 3.25 0.41 -4.92
CA ILE A 90 3.44 1.85 -4.84
C ILE A 90 2.34 2.56 -5.62
N LYS A 91 1.79 3.60 -5.00
CA LYS A 91 0.83 4.48 -5.63
C LYS A 91 1.29 5.92 -5.47
N GLU A 92 1.46 6.61 -6.57
CA GLU A 92 1.80 8.03 -6.59
C GLU A 92 0.63 8.80 -7.19
N SER A 93 0.35 9.97 -6.65
CA SER A 93 -0.66 10.87 -7.18
C SER A 93 -0.25 12.33 -7.01
N VAL A 94 -0.82 13.19 -7.83
CA VAL A 94 -0.66 14.63 -7.73
C VAL A 94 -2.00 15.24 -7.34
N THR A 95 -1.98 16.08 -6.30
CA THR A 95 -3.11 16.94 -5.97
C THR A 95 -2.86 18.32 -6.54
N ARG A 96 -3.65 18.70 -7.54
CA ARG A 96 -3.53 19.98 -8.22
C ARG A 96 -4.21 21.07 -7.43
N SER A 97 -3.47 22.15 -7.20
CA SER A 97 -4.09 23.38 -6.71
C SER A 97 -5.11 23.87 -7.72
N THR A 98 -6.35 24.07 -7.25
CA THR A 98 -7.50 24.26 -8.15
C THR A 98 -8.36 25.41 -7.66
N ILE A 99 -8.75 26.29 -8.59
CA ILE A 99 -9.90 27.19 -8.42
C ILE A 99 -10.84 26.89 -9.57
N SER A 100 -12.07 26.44 -9.29
CA SER A 100 -13.04 26.18 -10.36
C SER A 100 -13.34 27.45 -11.18
N LYS A 101 -13.98 27.28 -12.31
CA LYS A 101 -14.37 28.44 -13.12
C LYS A 101 -15.32 29.35 -12.32
N GLY A 102 -15.14 30.64 -12.45
CA GLY A 102 -15.94 31.67 -11.79
C GLY A 102 -15.91 32.97 -12.56
N ASN A 103 -17.05 33.65 -12.64
CA ASN A 103 -17.21 34.88 -13.38
C ASN A 103 -16.65 36.11 -12.63
N ASN A 104 -16.45 35.99 -11.32
CA ASN A 104 -16.04 37.11 -10.45
C ASN A 104 -14.66 36.86 -9.80
N ILE A 105 -13.67 36.44 -10.60
CA ILE A 105 -12.30 36.28 -10.13
C ILE A 105 -11.47 37.49 -10.58
N ASN A 106 -11.15 38.35 -9.62
CA ASN A 106 -10.41 39.60 -9.84
C ASN A 106 -9.04 39.52 -9.18
N ILE A 107 -7.99 39.55 -9.99
CA ILE A 107 -6.59 39.50 -9.58
C ILE A 107 -5.93 40.78 -10.09
N LYS A 108 -5.26 41.53 -9.21
CA LYS A 108 -4.62 42.78 -9.57
C LYS A 108 -3.26 42.57 -10.24
N GLU A 109 -2.53 41.56 -9.80
CA GLU A 109 -1.18 41.27 -10.29
C GLU A 109 -1.03 39.80 -10.64
N GLY A 110 -0.40 39.52 -11.78
CA GLY A 110 -0.17 38.14 -12.24
C GLY A 110 -1.35 37.55 -13.01
N ASN A 111 -1.33 36.23 -13.20
CA ASN A 111 -2.37 35.49 -13.88
C ASN A 111 -2.50 34.08 -13.27
N ILE A 112 -3.54 33.36 -13.66
CA ILE A 112 -3.84 32.01 -13.23
C ILE A 112 -3.86 31.01 -14.39
N ASP A 113 -3.14 31.30 -15.47
CA ASP A 113 -3.18 30.50 -16.70
C ASP A 113 -2.70 29.05 -16.46
N LYS A 114 -1.81 28.84 -15.48
CA LYS A 114 -1.28 27.53 -15.11
C LYS A 114 -2.05 26.85 -13.98
N LEU A 115 -3.00 27.54 -13.37
CA LEU A 115 -3.81 26.99 -12.29
C LEU A 115 -4.84 26.01 -12.86
N ASN A 116 -5.01 24.88 -12.23
CA ASN A 116 -6.08 23.96 -12.61
C ASN A 116 -7.46 24.59 -12.35
N ARG A 117 -8.32 24.53 -13.38
CA ARG A 117 -9.69 25.07 -13.33
C ARG A 117 -10.76 23.96 -13.46
N ASP A 118 -10.29 22.73 -13.59
CA ASP A 118 -11.13 21.55 -13.75
C ASP A 118 -11.15 20.77 -12.44
N LYS A 119 -12.31 20.72 -11.80
CA LYS A 119 -12.48 20.00 -10.54
C LYS A 119 -12.37 18.47 -10.67
N GLU A 120 -12.60 17.93 -11.85
CA GLU A 120 -12.40 16.48 -12.11
C GLU A 120 -10.91 16.11 -12.15
N ARG A 121 -10.02 17.09 -12.24
CA ARG A 121 -8.57 16.93 -12.28
C ARG A 121 -7.87 17.39 -11.02
N ILE A 122 -8.56 17.51 -9.91
CA ILE A 122 -7.95 17.90 -8.63
C ILE A 122 -6.94 16.85 -8.19
N GLU A 123 -7.30 15.56 -8.31
CA GLU A 123 -6.42 14.44 -8.01
C GLU A 123 -6.17 13.61 -9.25
N GLU A 124 -4.92 13.30 -9.52
CA GLU A 124 -4.53 12.47 -10.66
C GLU A 124 -3.51 11.43 -10.19
N VAL A 125 -3.84 10.16 -10.38
CA VAL A 125 -2.91 9.04 -10.13
C VAL A 125 -1.87 9.04 -11.25
N THR A 126 -0.60 9.19 -10.88
CA THR A 126 0.53 9.23 -11.82
C THR A 126 1.24 7.89 -11.92
N ARG A 127 1.14 7.07 -10.86
CA ARG A 127 1.70 5.73 -10.82
C ARG A 127 0.87 4.83 -9.92
N ASP A 128 0.60 3.63 -10.38
CA ASP A 128 -0.03 2.56 -9.58
C ASP A 128 0.57 1.23 -10.05
N GLU A 129 1.53 0.73 -9.29
CA GLU A 129 2.32 -0.44 -9.65
C GLU A 129 2.42 -1.43 -8.51
N ILE A 130 2.32 -2.71 -8.87
CA ILE A 130 2.71 -3.81 -8.01
C ILE A 130 4.18 -4.09 -8.26
N LEU A 131 5.04 -3.81 -7.28
CA LEU A 131 6.48 -4.01 -7.37
C LEU A 131 6.85 -5.47 -7.15
N SER A 132 6.18 -6.13 -6.21
CA SER A 132 6.31 -7.56 -5.97
C SER A 132 4.98 -8.19 -5.53
N ALA A 133 4.76 -9.43 -5.93
CA ALA A 133 3.64 -10.24 -5.47
C ALA A 133 4.07 -11.70 -5.44
N ASN A 134 4.52 -12.17 -4.27
CA ASN A 134 4.99 -13.52 -4.08
C ASN A 134 4.14 -14.21 -3.01
N ASP A 135 3.55 -15.32 -3.38
CA ASP A 135 2.85 -16.21 -2.46
C ASP A 135 3.51 -17.59 -2.53
N PHE A 136 3.95 -18.10 -1.37
CA PHE A 136 4.54 -19.42 -1.25
C PHE A 136 3.80 -20.24 -0.21
N ASP A 137 3.47 -21.46 -0.57
CA ASP A 137 2.97 -22.44 0.37
C ASP A 137 3.99 -23.55 0.57
N ILE A 138 4.39 -23.77 1.81
CA ILE A 138 5.27 -24.86 2.21
C ILE A 138 4.45 -25.80 3.08
N THR A 139 4.27 -27.03 2.61
CA THR A 139 3.60 -28.06 3.38
C THR A 139 4.63 -28.97 4.06
N LEU A 140 4.58 -29.03 5.36
CA LEU A 140 5.48 -29.83 6.19
C LEU A 140 4.73 -31.00 6.81
N ASP A 141 5.38 -32.17 6.82
CA ASP A 141 4.93 -33.31 7.63
C ASP A 141 5.09 -32.93 9.12
N ASN A 142 4.01 -33.03 9.91
CA ASN A 142 4.02 -32.68 11.33
C ASN A 142 5.04 -33.48 12.15
N ARG A 143 5.46 -34.65 11.69
CA ARG A 143 6.55 -35.40 12.29
C ARG A 143 7.88 -34.64 12.30
N LEU A 144 8.09 -33.72 11.37
CA LEU A 144 9.29 -32.84 11.34
C LEU A 144 9.36 -31.89 12.54
N LEU A 145 8.22 -31.57 13.15
CA LEU A 145 8.14 -30.62 14.27
C LEU A 145 8.64 -31.22 15.61
N THR A 146 8.79 -32.53 15.69
CA THR A 146 9.23 -33.21 16.91
C THR A 146 10.52 -34.00 16.68
N LYS A 147 11.28 -34.24 17.77
CA LYS A 147 12.47 -35.08 17.71
C LYS A 147 12.15 -36.51 17.35
N GLU A 148 11.12 -37.07 17.98
CA GLU A 148 10.64 -38.44 17.79
C GLU A 148 10.13 -38.61 16.34
N GLY A 149 9.39 -37.63 15.81
CA GLY A 149 8.89 -37.69 14.45
C GLY A 149 10.02 -37.64 13.42
N ARG A 150 11.06 -36.83 13.64
CA ARG A 150 12.26 -36.80 12.77
C ARG A 150 13.03 -38.13 12.77
N GLU A 151 13.12 -38.81 13.92
CA GLU A 151 13.72 -40.15 13.98
C GLU A 151 12.86 -41.20 13.24
N GLN A 152 11.53 -41.09 13.29
CA GLN A 152 10.66 -41.95 12.49
C GLN A 152 10.90 -41.73 10.98
N ILE A 153 10.95 -40.49 10.54
CA ILE A 153 11.24 -40.12 9.14
C ILE A 153 12.61 -40.68 8.71
N LYS A 154 13.64 -40.54 9.55
CA LYS A 154 14.95 -41.14 9.26
C LYS A 154 14.89 -42.64 9.06
N ASN A 155 14.17 -43.33 9.92
CA ASN A 155 13.99 -44.78 9.83
C ASN A 155 13.23 -45.20 8.55
N ASP A 156 12.21 -44.41 8.17
CA ASP A 156 11.47 -44.63 6.93
C ASP A 156 12.41 -44.41 5.70
N ILE A 157 13.28 -43.41 5.77
CA ILE A 157 14.24 -43.07 4.72
C ILE A 157 15.30 -44.16 4.51
N VAL A 158 15.76 -44.82 5.59
CA VAL A 158 16.79 -45.87 5.48
C VAL A 158 16.32 -47.00 4.56
N ASN A 159 15.02 -47.20 4.45
CA ASN A 159 14.41 -48.24 3.63
C ASN A 159 14.05 -47.81 2.22
N LEU A 160 14.32 -46.54 1.85
CA LEU A 160 14.00 -45.99 0.53
C LEU A 160 15.17 -46.08 -0.45
N PRO A 161 14.89 -46.18 -1.77
CA PRO A 161 15.92 -46.10 -2.81
C PRO A 161 16.75 -44.80 -2.70
N LYS A 162 18.04 -44.84 -3.08
CA LYS A 162 18.99 -43.72 -2.93
C LYS A 162 18.51 -42.37 -3.52
N ASN A 163 17.77 -42.41 -4.61
CA ASN A 163 17.28 -41.20 -5.28
C ASN A 163 16.20 -40.48 -4.45
N THR A 164 15.37 -41.22 -3.77
CA THR A 164 14.30 -40.69 -2.90
C THR A 164 14.89 -40.11 -1.61
N ARG A 165 16.01 -40.70 -1.12
CA ARG A 165 16.70 -40.18 0.08
C ARG A 165 17.25 -38.75 -0.12
N LYS A 166 17.75 -38.43 -1.32
CA LYS A 166 18.26 -37.08 -1.63
C LYS A 166 17.14 -36.04 -1.55
N ILE A 167 15.99 -36.30 -2.16
CA ILE A 167 14.82 -35.39 -2.13
C ILE A 167 14.36 -35.13 -0.69
N ILE A 168 14.33 -36.16 0.14
CA ILE A 168 13.89 -36.01 1.53
C ILE A 168 14.92 -35.27 2.38
N ASN A 169 16.21 -35.45 2.13
CA ASN A 169 17.25 -34.65 2.79
C ASN A 169 17.11 -33.15 2.45
N ASP A 170 16.80 -32.82 1.19
CA ASP A 170 16.63 -31.44 0.74
C ASP A 170 15.38 -30.81 1.42
N ILE A 171 14.28 -31.58 1.59
CA ILE A 171 13.10 -31.17 2.33
C ILE A 171 13.42 -30.97 3.83
N SER A 172 14.19 -31.87 4.43
CA SER A 172 14.57 -31.77 5.85
C SER A 172 15.41 -30.52 6.13
N ILE A 173 16.34 -30.18 5.24
CA ILE A 173 17.15 -28.95 5.34
C ILE A 173 16.24 -27.72 5.27
N THR A 174 15.25 -27.73 4.38
CA THR A 174 14.30 -26.63 4.25
C THR A 174 13.44 -26.46 5.50
N ALA A 175 12.99 -27.57 6.12
CA ALA A 175 12.23 -27.56 7.37
C ALA A 175 13.06 -27.02 8.55
N ASP A 176 14.34 -27.35 8.62
CA ASP A 176 15.25 -26.83 9.65
C ASP A 176 15.49 -25.33 9.47
N MET A 177 15.57 -24.84 8.23
CA MET A 177 15.66 -23.40 7.92
C MET A 177 14.39 -22.67 8.35
N VAL A 178 13.20 -23.19 8.03
CA VAL A 178 11.91 -22.60 8.43
C VAL A 178 11.76 -22.60 9.95
N THR A 179 12.12 -23.69 10.62
CA THR A 179 12.07 -23.78 12.09
C THR A 179 13.04 -22.79 12.76
N SER A 180 14.22 -22.61 12.18
CA SER A 180 15.18 -21.62 12.68
C SER A 180 14.69 -20.19 12.47
N TYR A 181 14.06 -19.90 11.33
CA TYR A 181 13.46 -18.60 11.05
C TYR A 181 12.32 -18.28 12.03
N ILE A 182 11.41 -19.23 12.29
CA ILE A 182 10.32 -19.04 13.26
C ILE A 182 10.87 -18.76 14.68
N LYS A 183 11.98 -19.37 15.07
CA LYS A 183 12.61 -19.09 16.37
C LYS A 183 13.25 -17.71 16.47
N THR A 184 13.56 -17.07 15.36
CA THR A 184 14.11 -15.69 15.36
C THR A 184 13.02 -14.63 15.44
N LEU A 185 11.74 -15.01 15.22
CA LEU A 185 10.59 -14.11 15.28
C LEU A 185 9.92 -14.06 16.67
N ASN A 186 10.32 -14.93 17.62
CA ASN A 186 9.88 -14.97 19.01
C ASN A 186 10.99 -14.49 19.94
#